data_85670861650434af575f5513bddcad80
#
_entry.id   85670861650434af575f5513bddcad80
#
_cell.length_a   1.000
_cell.length_b   1.000
_cell.length_c   1.000
_cell.angle_alpha   90.00
_cell.angle_beta   90.00
_cell.angle_gamma   90.00
#
_symmetry.space_group_name_H-M   'P 1'
#
loop_
_entity.id
_entity.type
_entity.pdbx_description
1 polymer ?
#
loop_
_entity_poly.entity_id
_entity_poly.type
_entity_poly.pdbx_seq_one_letter_code
_entity_poly.pdbx_strand_id
1 'polypeptide(L)'
;MKRVFLVLTLLCAVPLLAAPAPAKKTAGKEKKKMASPRDYANTLATLQTDMGDITMKFFYDKAPHHVQNFVDLAASGFYDGTMFHRVIPGFMIQGGDPNTKKPEDPLHPYGTGGNMVDGKEVRLKAEFNDVSHKRGIVSMARAADPNSASSQFFIVVKDSTFLDNQYSAFGEVVSGMEIADKIAAAPRAPNDRPNQPIRIKKILLTQAKSTS
;
A
#
# COMPACT_ATOMS: atom_id res chain seq x y z
N MET A 1 36.48 -44.34 -69.93
CA MET A 1 36.53 -42.94 -70.35
C MET A 1 35.41 -42.19 -69.64
N LYS A 2 35.68 -41.51 -68.51
CA LYS A 2 34.69 -40.75 -67.74
C LYS A 2 35.13 -39.28 -67.78
N ARG A 3 34.35 -38.46 -68.40
CA ARG A 3 34.59 -37.00 -68.49
C ARG A 3 34.11 -36.34 -67.22
N VAL A 4 34.99 -35.62 -66.52
CA VAL A 4 34.67 -34.81 -65.35
C VAL A 4 34.37 -33.40 -65.85
N PHE A 5 33.15 -32.90 -65.62
CA PHE A 5 32.80 -31.53 -65.84
C PHE A 5 33.06 -30.70 -64.56
N LEU A 6 33.94 -29.74 -64.69
CA LEU A 6 34.25 -28.77 -63.60
C LEU A 6 33.27 -27.61 -63.76
N VAL A 7 32.37 -27.45 -62.82
CA VAL A 7 31.47 -26.31 -62.72
C VAL A 7 32.08 -25.26 -61.82
N LEU A 8 32.46 -24.13 -62.40
CA LEU A 8 32.99 -22.97 -61.69
C LEU A 8 31.85 -22.13 -61.18
N THR A 9 31.52 -22.14 -59.90
CA THR A 9 30.51 -21.28 -59.30
C THR A 9 31.19 -19.98 -58.83
N LEU A 10 30.77 -18.90 -59.50
CA LEU A 10 31.13 -17.52 -59.15
C LEU A 10 30.37 -17.05 -57.93
N LEU A 11 31.09 -16.84 -56.79
CA LEU A 11 30.48 -16.33 -55.57
C LEU A 11 30.41 -14.80 -55.65
N CYS A 12 29.21 -14.26 -55.89
CA CYS A 12 28.96 -12.82 -55.74
C CYS A 12 28.78 -12.48 -54.26
N ALA A 13 29.77 -11.79 -53.67
CA ALA A 13 29.68 -11.22 -52.35
C ALA A 13 28.80 -9.97 -52.36
N VAL A 14 27.60 -10.05 -51.77
CA VAL A 14 26.74 -8.90 -51.51
C VAL A 14 27.12 -8.31 -50.14
N PRO A 15 27.43 -7.03 -50.02
CA PRO A 15 27.70 -6.43 -48.71
C PRO A 15 26.41 -6.34 -47.91
N LEU A 16 26.37 -7.02 -46.77
CA LEU A 16 25.28 -6.95 -45.79
C LEU A 16 25.30 -5.58 -45.11
N LEU A 17 24.38 -4.69 -45.51
CA LEU A 17 24.16 -3.42 -44.83
C LEU A 17 23.59 -3.71 -43.46
N ALA A 18 24.36 -3.48 -42.38
CA ALA A 18 23.91 -3.60 -41.01
C ALA A 18 22.86 -2.53 -40.71
N ALA A 19 21.64 -2.95 -40.42
CA ALA A 19 20.58 -2.06 -39.94
C ALA A 19 20.95 -1.55 -38.53
N PRO A 20 20.70 -0.27 -38.19
CA PRO A 20 20.96 0.26 -36.87
C PRO A 20 20.05 -0.42 -35.82
N ALA A 21 20.61 -0.88 -34.71
CA ALA A 21 19.90 -1.46 -33.60
C ALA A 21 18.90 -0.43 -33.01
N PRO A 22 17.69 -0.84 -32.61
CA PRO A 22 16.73 0.06 -32.00
C PRO A 22 17.29 0.60 -30.66
N ALA A 23 17.37 1.92 -30.55
CA ALA A 23 17.75 2.60 -29.33
C ALA A 23 16.82 2.17 -28.18
N LYS A 24 17.37 1.54 -27.13
CA LYS A 24 16.68 1.29 -25.87
C LYS A 24 16.26 2.63 -25.29
N LYS A 25 14.97 2.95 -25.37
CA LYS A 25 14.37 4.01 -24.57
C LYS A 25 14.53 3.58 -23.09
N THR A 26 15.51 4.12 -22.42
CA THR A 26 15.57 4.12 -20.97
C THR A 26 14.35 4.89 -20.49
N ALA A 27 13.32 4.16 -20.04
CA ALA A 27 12.22 4.74 -19.29
C ALA A 27 12.84 5.27 -17.99
N GLY A 28 13.13 6.57 -17.98
CA GLY A 28 13.50 7.27 -16.77
C GLY A 28 12.36 7.10 -15.79
N LYS A 29 12.60 6.33 -14.70
CA LYS A 29 11.74 6.38 -13.53
C LYS A 29 11.79 7.82 -13.03
N GLU A 30 10.79 8.63 -13.38
CA GLU A 30 10.53 9.87 -12.68
C GLU A 30 10.40 9.51 -11.20
N LYS A 31 11.43 9.83 -10.42
CA LYS A 31 11.34 9.86 -8.97
C LYS A 31 10.30 10.92 -8.65
N LYS A 32 9.06 10.49 -8.39
CA LYS A 32 7.97 11.35 -7.93
C LYS A 32 8.53 12.13 -6.74
N LYS A 33 8.62 13.46 -6.88
CA LYS A 33 9.18 14.38 -5.90
C LYS A 33 8.52 14.08 -4.56
N MET A 34 9.28 13.62 -3.57
CA MET A 34 8.75 13.35 -2.24
C MET A 34 8.21 14.65 -1.67
N ALA A 35 7.02 14.58 -1.09
CA ALA A 35 6.40 15.72 -0.44
C ALA A 35 7.32 16.25 0.68
N SER A 36 7.33 17.56 0.89
CA SER A 36 8.07 18.16 2.01
C SER A 36 7.40 17.81 3.35
N PRO A 37 8.08 17.83 4.50
CA PRO A 37 7.46 17.59 5.80
C PRO A 37 6.21 18.46 6.08
N ARG A 38 6.12 19.64 5.48
CA ARG A 38 4.93 20.53 5.57
C ARG A 38 3.74 19.99 4.78
N ASP A 39 3.99 19.25 3.71
CA ASP A 39 2.95 18.69 2.85
C ASP A 39 2.24 17.52 3.52
N TYR A 40 2.91 16.79 4.42
CA TYR A 40 2.28 15.67 5.14
C TYR A 40 1.12 16.13 6.02
N ALA A 41 1.26 17.28 6.70
CA ALA A 41 0.23 17.82 7.58
C ALA A 41 -1.06 18.19 6.82
N ASN A 42 -0.94 18.62 5.57
CA ASN A 42 -2.06 19.03 4.72
C ASN A 42 -2.44 17.97 3.68
N THR A 43 -1.85 16.77 3.76
CA THR A 43 -2.15 15.68 2.84
C THR A 43 -3.46 15.01 3.24
N LEU A 44 -4.29 14.70 2.23
CA LEU A 44 -5.43 13.79 2.34
C LEU A 44 -5.10 12.51 1.57
N ALA A 45 -5.53 11.38 2.10
CA ALA A 45 -5.45 10.09 1.43
C ALA A 45 -6.85 9.55 1.17
N THR A 46 -7.19 9.28 -0.10
CA THR A 46 -8.44 8.62 -0.48
C THR A 46 -8.14 7.18 -0.86
N LEU A 47 -8.60 6.25 -0.03
CA LEU A 47 -8.55 4.81 -0.28
C LEU A 47 -9.70 4.45 -1.22
N GLN A 48 -9.40 4.17 -2.48
CA GLN A 48 -10.37 3.66 -3.45
C GLN A 48 -10.53 2.16 -3.22
N THR A 49 -11.67 1.74 -2.69
CA THR A 49 -11.91 0.32 -2.37
C THR A 49 -12.95 -0.31 -3.32
N ASP A 50 -13.13 -1.63 -3.21
CA ASP A 50 -14.19 -2.34 -3.94
C ASP A 50 -15.59 -1.92 -3.51
N MET A 51 -15.74 -1.34 -2.30
CA MET A 51 -17.02 -0.93 -1.73
C MET A 51 -17.28 0.59 -1.77
N GLY A 52 -16.32 1.38 -2.24
CA GLY A 52 -16.37 2.85 -2.31
C GLY A 52 -15.11 3.49 -1.73
N ASP A 53 -15.12 4.80 -1.66
CA ASP A 53 -13.97 5.60 -1.27
C ASP A 53 -14.01 5.97 0.21
N ILE A 54 -12.86 5.91 0.89
CA ILE A 54 -12.66 6.37 2.26
C ILE A 54 -11.55 7.42 2.23
N THR A 55 -11.87 8.66 2.64
CA THR A 55 -10.87 9.75 2.68
C THR A 55 -10.49 10.05 4.12
N MET A 56 -9.19 10.17 4.36
CA MET A 56 -8.63 10.45 5.68
C MET A 56 -7.64 11.63 5.62
N LYS A 57 -7.53 12.35 6.74
CA LYS A 57 -6.50 13.34 7.04
C LYS A 57 -5.54 12.78 8.10
N PHE A 58 -4.41 13.45 8.31
CA PHE A 58 -3.33 12.95 9.16
C PHE A 58 -3.07 13.86 10.37
N PHE A 59 -2.63 13.25 11.47
CA PHE A 59 -2.16 13.91 12.69
C PHE A 59 -0.63 13.98 12.67
N TYR A 60 -0.07 14.79 11.77
CA TYR A 60 1.37 14.86 11.57
C TYR A 60 2.13 15.36 12.82
N ASP A 61 1.53 16.22 13.60
CA ASP A 61 2.07 16.73 14.88
C ASP A 61 2.08 15.67 16.00
N LYS A 62 1.24 14.62 15.90
CA LYS A 62 1.10 13.57 16.90
C LYS A 62 1.89 12.30 16.58
N ALA A 63 2.00 11.96 15.30
CA ALA A 63 2.64 10.73 14.84
C ALA A 63 3.40 10.94 13.51
N PRO A 64 4.43 11.81 13.47
CA PRO A 64 5.10 12.21 12.23
C PRO A 64 5.70 11.03 11.46
N HIS A 65 6.35 10.08 12.12
CA HIS A 65 6.98 8.94 11.43
C HIS A 65 5.95 7.96 10.86
N HIS A 66 4.82 7.75 11.56
CA HIS A 66 3.74 6.90 11.07
C HIS A 66 3.03 7.54 9.87
N VAL A 67 2.76 8.85 9.92
CA VAL A 67 2.19 9.60 8.81
C VAL A 67 3.12 9.57 7.60
N GLN A 68 4.41 9.86 7.79
CA GLN A 68 5.40 9.83 6.71
C GLN A 68 5.45 8.44 6.07
N ASN A 69 5.58 7.38 6.87
CA ASN A 69 5.64 6.01 6.38
C ASN A 69 4.37 5.66 5.57
N PHE A 70 3.19 5.97 6.08
CA PHE A 70 1.93 5.68 5.37
C PHE A 70 1.85 6.44 4.04
N VAL A 71 2.15 7.73 4.04
CA VAL A 71 2.07 8.59 2.84
C VAL A 71 3.10 8.15 1.80
N ASP A 72 4.34 7.83 2.20
CA ASP A 72 5.39 7.38 1.30
C ASP A 72 5.05 6.01 0.68
N LEU A 73 4.52 5.08 1.46
CA LEU A 73 4.03 3.79 0.97
C LEU A 73 2.85 3.96 0.01
N ALA A 74 1.90 4.84 0.33
CA ALA A 74 0.78 5.15 -0.56
C ALA A 74 1.26 5.79 -1.87
N ALA A 75 2.20 6.73 -1.80
CA ALA A 75 2.78 7.39 -2.98
C ALA A 75 3.53 6.42 -3.90
N SER A 76 4.13 5.37 -3.34
CA SER A 76 4.82 4.32 -4.11
C SER A 76 3.87 3.28 -4.73
N GLY A 77 2.57 3.30 -4.40
CA GLY A 77 1.61 2.27 -4.79
C GLY A 77 1.73 0.98 -3.96
N PHE A 78 2.41 1.04 -2.80
CA PHE A 78 2.58 -0.12 -1.93
C PHE A 78 1.26 -0.76 -1.53
N TYR A 79 0.21 0.03 -1.28
CA TYR A 79 -1.09 -0.46 -0.86
C TYR A 79 -1.99 -0.94 -2.00
N ASP A 80 -1.63 -0.67 -3.26
CA ASP A 80 -2.46 -1.03 -4.41
C ASP A 80 -2.63 -2.56 -4.49
N GLY A 81 -3.89 -3.02 -4.48
CA GLY A 81 -4.27 -4.43 -4.50
C GLY A 81 -4.24 -5.14 -3.14
N THR A 82 -3.81 -4.50 -2.04
CA THR A 82 -3.93 -5.09 -0.70
C THR A 82 -5.39 -5.18 -0.27
N MET A 83 -5.70 -6.05 0.71
CA MET A 83 -7.06 -6.27 1.19
C MET A 83 -7.24 -5.82 2.64
N PHE A 84 -8.49 -5.54 3.00
CA PHE A 84 -8.89 -5.60 4.39
C PHE A 84 -9.01 -7.08 4.78
N HIS A 85 -7.99 -7.59 5.46
CA HIS A 85 -7.87 -9.00 5.80
C HIS A 85 -8.49 -9.39 7.15
N ARG A 86 -8.85 -8.40 7.97
CA ARG A 86 -9.54 -8.58 9.24
C ARG A 86 -10.59 -7.49 9.43
N VAL A 87 -11.85 -7.89 9.59
CA VAL A 87 -12.99 -6.97 9.77
C VAL A 87 -13.85 -7.42 10.93
N ILE A 88 -14.14 -6.51 11.86
CA ILE A 88 -14.94 -6.79 13.05
C ILE A 88 -16.02 -5.72 13.19
N PRO A 89 -17.30 -6.07 12.97
CA PRO A 89 -18.42 -5.15 13.21
C PRO A 89 -18.37 -4.59 14.64
N GLY A 90 -18.59 -3.30 14.77
CA GLY A 90 -18.56 -2.65 16.07
C GLY A 90 -17.17 -2.52 16.69
N PHE A 91 -16.12 -2.71 15.91
CA PHE A 91 -14.74 -2.50 16.36
C PHE A 91 -13.89 -1.80 15.29
N MET A 92 -13.36 -2.53 14.29
CA MET A 92 -12.44 -1.95 13.30
C MET A 92 -12.39 -2.75 12.00
N ILE A 93 -11.79 -2.15 10.97
CA ILE A 93 -11.33 -2.83 9.76
C ILE A 93 -9.82 -2.66 9.63
N GLN A 94 -9.07 -3.74 9.36
CA GLN A 94 -7.62 -3.77 9.28
C GLN A 94 -7.15 -4.19 7.89
N GLY A 95 -6.18 -3.43 7.34
CA GLY A 95 -5.60 -3.65 6.04
C GLY A 95 -4.11 -3.29 5.98
N GLY A 96 -3.57 -3.15 4.77
CA GLY A 96 -2.19 -2.70 4.55
C GLY A 96 -1.13 -3.80 4.60
N ASP A 97 -1.53 -5.07 4.63
CA ASP A 97 -0.63 -6.21 4.55
C ASP A 97 -0.30 -6.57 3.09
N PRO A 98 0.96 -6.49 2.64
CA PRO A 98 1.36 -6.81 1.27
C PRO A 98 1.17 -8.29 0.89
N ASN A 99 1.15 -9.22 1.86
CA ASN A 99 0.89 -10.64 1.60
C ASN A 99 -0.48 -10.84 0.96
N THR A 100 -1.43 -9.95 1.24
CA THR A 100 -2.81 -10.03 0.72
C THR A 100 -2.96 -9.72 -0.77
N LYS A 101 -1.90 -9.26 -1.44
CA LYS A 101 -1.91 -9.04 -2.90
C LYS A 101 -1.93 -10.33 -3.71
N LYS A 102 -1.56 -11.44 -3.11
CA LYS A 102 -1.48 -12.78 -3.71
C LYS A 102 -2.41 -13.72 -2.95
N PRO A 103 -2.75 -14.89 -3.51
CA PRO A 103 -3.36 -15.95 -2.72
C PRO A 103 -2.54 -16.26 -1.47
N GLU A 104 -3.23 -16.63 -0.39
CA GLU A 104 -2.55 -16.91 0.88
C GLU A 104 -1.56 -18.05 0.73
N ASP A 105 -0.36 -17.82 1.24
CA ASP A 105 0.73 -18.79 1.31
C ASP A 105 0.94 -19.16 2.79
N PRO A 106 0.99 -20.44 3.19
CA PRO A 106 1.28 -20.85 4.55
C PRO A 106 2.58 -20.30 5.14
N LEU A 107 3.57 -19.97 4.28
CA LEU A 107 4.82 -19.32 4.69
C LEU A 107 4.65 -17.80 4.90
N HIS A 108 3.61 -17.21 4.32
CA HIS A 108 3.33 -15.77 4.38
C HIS A 108 1.84 -15.55 4.67
N PRO A 109 1.34 -15.95 5.86
CA PRO A 109 -0.07 -15.81 6.21
C PRO A 109 -0.52 -14.35 6.18
N TYR A 110 -1.80 -14.13 5.86
CA TYR A 110 -2.37 -12.80 5.95
C TYR A 110 -2.34 -12.27 7.39
N GLY A 111 -2.02 -11.00 7.54
CA GLY A 111 -1.85 -10.34 8.85
C GLY A 111 -0.40 -10.34 9.35
N THR A 112 0.53 -10.98 8.64
CA THR A 112 1.94 -11.08 9.08
C THR A 112 2.92 -10.26 8.23
N GLY A 113 2.48 -9.70 7.11
CA GLY A 113 3.34 -8.94 6.20
C GLY A 113 3.56 -7.49 6.65
N GLY A 114 4.68 -6.92 6.22
CA GLY A 114 5.08 -5.54 6.46
C GLY A 114 5.88 -4.96 5.29
N ASN A 115 6.34 -3.73 5.45
CA ASN A 115 7.21 -3.08 4.47
C ASN A 115 8.62 -3.68 4.55
N MET A 116 9.08 -4.29 3.46
CA MET A 116 10.41 -4.91 3.36
C MET A 116 11.35 -4.04 2.52
N VAL A 117 12.51 -3.68 3.08
CA VAL A 117 13.59 -2.99 2.37
C VAL A 117 14.87 -3.81 2.53
N ASP A 118 15.51 -4.17 1.43
CA ASP A 118 16.74 -4.99 1.41
C ASP A 118 16.63 -6.28 2.24
N GLY A 119 15.46 -6.94 2.17
CA GLY A 119 15.18 -8.20 2.88
C GLY A 119 14.92 -8.05 4.38
N LYS A 120 14.86 -6.83 4.91
CA LYS A 120 14.55 -6.53 6.31
C LYS A 120 13.22 -5.79 6.42
N GLU A 121 12.42 -6.14 7.43
CA GLU A 121 11.20 -5.41 7.73
C GLU A 121 11.53 -4.05 8.32
N VAL A 122 10.95 -3.00 7.73
CA VAL A 122 10.99 -1.65 8.29
C VAL A 122 10.01 -1.58 9.44
N ARG A 123 10.52 -1.36 10.66
CA ARG A 123 9.71 -1.22 11.88
C ARG A 123 9.73 0.22 12.37
N LEU A 124 8.60 0.69 12.80
CA LEU A 124 8.40 2.03 13.33
C LEU A 124 8.39 1.99 14.86
N LYS A 125 9.09 2.94 15.46
CA LYS A 125 8.98 3.20 16.89
C LYS A 125 7.57 3.71 17.20
N ALA A 126 6.99 3.26 18.32
CA ALA A 126 5.67 3.71 18.76
C ALA A 126 5.61 5.23 18.94
N GLU A 127 4.53 5.84 18.47
CA GLU A 127 4.20 7.26 18.66
C GLU A 127 2.84 7.35 19.37
N PHE A 128 2.77 6.79 20.59
CA PHE A 128 1.56 6.86 21.42
C PHE A 128 1.27 8.33 21.76
N ASN A 129 0.01 8.70 21.65
CA ASN A 129 -0.42 10.09 21.80
C ASN A 129 -1.79 10.18 22.48
N ASP A 130 -2.27 11.40 22.70
CA ASP A 130 -3.49 11.72 23.41
C ASP A 130 -4.78 11.60 22.59
N VAL A 131 -4.68 11.16 21.32
CA VAL A 131 -5.86 10.94 20.47
C VAL A 131 -6.60 9.69 20.93
N SER A 132 -7.83 9.87 21.41
CA SER A 132 -8.69 8.74 21.80
C SER A 132 -9.23 8.00 20.60
N HIS A 133 -9.18 6.66 20.62
CA HIS A 133 -9.62 5.77 19.53
C HIS A 133 -11.15 5.75 19.39
N LYS A 134 -11.72 6.91 19.06
CA LYS A 134 -13.14 7.04 18.71
C LYS A 134 -13.38 6.59 17.28
N ARG A 135 -14.66 6.43 16.94
CA ARG A 135 -15.09 6.13 15.56
C ARG A 135 -14.44 7.09 14.55
N GLY A 136 -13.86 6.54 13.50
CA GLY A 136 -13.18 7.28 12.42
C GLY A 136 -11.67 7.39 12.61
N ILE A 137 -11.12 7.13 13.80
CA ILE A 137 -9.67 7.19 14.03
C ILE A 137 -8.96 6.08 13.26
N VAL A 138 -7.81 6.45 12.67
CA VAL A 138 -6.92 5.56 11.93
C VAL A 138 -5.64 5.39 12.74
N SER A 139 -5.27 4.14 13.00
CA SER A 139 -4.13 3.81 13.85
C SER A 139 -3.28 2.69 13.24
N MET A 140 -2.00 2.63 13.61
CA MET A 140 -1.10 1.58 13.11
C MET A 140 -1.30 0.27 13.86
N ALA A 141 -1.47 -0.81 13.09
CA ALA A 141 -1.44 -2.15 13.64
C ALA A 141 0.00 -2.55 13.99
N ARG A 142 0.14 -3.42 15.01
CA ARG A 142 1.42 -3.92 15.52
C ARG A 142 1.30 -5.32 16.09
N ALA A 143 2.42 -6.00 16.25
CA ALA A 143 2.52 -7.23 17.02
C ALA A 143 2.60 -6.93 18.55
N ALA A 144 3.05 -7.88 19.35
CA ALA A 144 3.19 -7.68 20.81
C ALA A 144 4.18 -6.56 21.17
N ASP A 145 5.30 -6.46 20.43
CA ASP A 145 6.26 -5.36 20.62
C ASP A 145 5.63 -4.04 20.15
N PRO A 146 5.58 -3.00 21.01
CA PRO A 146 5.09 -1.66 20.64
C PRO A 146 5.80 -1.06 19.43
N ASN A 147 7.06 -1.39 19.19
CA ASN A 147 7.89 -0.89 18.11
C ASN A 147 7.88 -1.80 16.87
N SER A 148 6.84 -2.60 16.70
CA SER A 148 6.71 -3.54 15.56
C SER A 148 5.75 -3.08 14.47
N ALA A 149 5.21 -1.86 14.53
CA ALA A 149 4.41 -1.30 13.47
C ALA A 149 5.22 -1.21 12.16
N SER A 150 4.60 -1.48 11.01
CA SER A 150 5.27 -1.44 9.70
C SER A 150 4.36 -0.80 8.64
N SER A 151 3.55 -1.58 7.94
CA SER A 151 2.65 -1.07 6.91
C SER A 151 1.16 -1.24 7.24
N GLN A 152 0.81 -2.14 8.16
CA GLN A 152 -0.58 -2.44 8.46
C GLN A 152 -1.22 -1.35 9.32
N PHE A 153 -2.48 -1.02 9.02
CA PHE A 153 -3.27 -0.02 9.73
C PHE A 153 -4.70 -0.52 9.94
N PHE A 154 -5.42 0.13 10.85
CA PHE A 154 -6.83 -0.12 11.05
C PHE A 154 -7.63 1.17 11.18
N ILE A 155 -8.91 1.11 10.80
CA ILE A 155 -9.88 2.19 10.93
C ILE A 155 -10.92 1.76 11.98
N VAL A 156 -11.09 2.54 13.02
CA VAL A 156 -12.04 2.30 14.10
C VAL A 156 -13.46 2.62 13.62
N VAL A 157 -14.39 1.66 13.68
CA VAL A 157 -15.79 1.86 13.28
C VAL A 157 -16.73 2.08 14.48
N LYS A 158 -16.26 1.87 15.70
CA LYS A 158 -16.97 2.18 16.95
C LYS A 158 -15.95 2.53 18.03
N ASP A 159 -16.28 3.47 18.92
CA ASP A 159 -15.41 3.91 20.01
C ASP A 159 -14.75 2.74 20.73
N SER A 160 -13.42 2.77 20.79
CA SER A 160 -12.56 1.69 21.26
C SER A 160 -11.44 2.24 22.14
N THR A 161 -11.84 3.01 23.17
CA THR A 161 -10.92 3.75 24.06
C THR A 161 -9.94 2.85 24.84
N PHE A 162 -10.19 1.54 24.90
CA PHE A 162 -9.25 0.57 25.46
C PHE A 162 -7.94 0.45 24.66
N LEU A 163 -7.88 1.04 23.45
CA LEU A 163 -6.67 1.13 22.62
C LEU A 163 -5.83 2.38 22.92
N ASP A 164 -6.36 3.33 23.70
CA ASP A 164 -5.70 4.59 24.01
C ASP A 164 -4.36 4.35 24.72
N ASN A 165 -3.33 5.13 24.33
CA ASN A 165 -1.97 4.97 24.81
C ASN A 165 -1.30 3.60 24.55
N GLN A 166 -1.92 2.73 23.72
CA GLN A 166 -1.38 1.42 23.35
C GLN A 166 -1.14 1.28 21.84
N TYR A 167 -1.74 2.17 21.04
CA TYR A 167 -1.58 2.21 19.59
C TYR A 167 -1.32 3.65 19.15
N SER A 168 -0.60 3.79 18.02
CA SER A 168 -0.25 5.10 17.46
C SER A 168 -1.35 5.56 16.51
N ALA A 169 -2.26 6.41 17.02
CA ALA A 169 -3.24 7.08 16.19
C ALA A 169 -2.53 8.11 15.30
N PHE A 170 -2.70 8.01 13.98
CA PHE A 170 -1.98 8.86 13.04
C PHE A 170 -2.88 9.61 12.04
N GLY A 171 -4.19 9.39 12.10
CA GLY A 171 -5.14 10.08 11.23
C GLY A 171 -6.60 9.83 11.61
N GLU A 172 -7.49 10.46 10.89
CA GLU A 172 -8.93 10.25 11.01
C GLU A 172 -9.62 10.29 9.65
N VAL A 173 -10.69 9.52 9.52
CA VAL A 173 -11.57 9.53 8.33
C VAL A 173 -12.40 10.80 8.33
N VAL A 174 -12.34 11.54 7.23
CA VAL A 174 -13.12 12.78 7.02
C VAL A 174 -14.31 12.57 6.08
N SER A 175 -14.32 11.45 5.32
CA SER A 175 -15.42 11.07 4.43
C SER A 175 -15.39 9.58 4.16
N GLY A 176 -16.56 8.93 3.98
CA GLY A 176 -16.65 7.51 3.63
C GLY A 176 -16.70 6.58 4.85
N MET A 177 -17.08 7.06 6.05
CA MET A 177 -17.27 6.18 7.21
C MET A 177 -18.37 5.15 7.00
N GLU A 178 -19.37 5.44 6.20
CA GLU A 178 -20.41 4.48 5.78
C GLU A 178 -19.85 3.34 4.92
N ILE A 179 -18.76 3.59 4.19
CA ILE A 179 -18.02 2.54 3.45
C ILE A 179 -17.23 1.68 4.41
N ALA A 180 -16.56 2.28 5.41
CA ALA A 180 -15.88 1.52 6.47
C ALA A 180 -16.85 0.61 7.24
N ASP A 181 -18.07 1.08 7.52
CA ASP A 181 -19.13 0.27 8.14
C ASP A 181 -19.59 -0.90 7.27
N LYS A 182 -19.77 -0.66 5.96
CA LYS A 182 -20.10 -1.74 5.01
C LYS A 182 -19.01 -2.80 4.95
N ILE A 183 -17.73 -2.38 4.96
CA ILE A 183 -16.60 -3.30 5.00
C ILE A 183 -16.60 -4.09 6.32
N ALA A 184 -16.80 -3.42 7.45
CA ALA A 184 -16.85 -4.07 8.76
C ALA A 184 -17.99 -5.09 8.88
N ALA A 185 -19.14 -4.82 8.24
CA ALA A 185 -20.33 -5.68 8.23
C ALA A 185 -20.26 -6.81 7.20
N ALA A 186 -19.21 -6.90 6.38
CA ALA A 186 -19.08 -7.93 5.36
C ALA A 186 -19.12 -9.33 5.97
N PRO A 187 -19.78 -10.32 5.32
CA PRO A 187 -19.74 -11.73 5.75
C PRO A 187 -18.28 -12.18 5.89
N ARG A 188 -17.95 -12.79 7.04
CA ARG A 188 -16.58 -13.18 7.38
C ARG A 188 -16.52 -14.58 7.99
N ALA A 189 -15.35 -15.19 7.89
CA ALA A 189 -14.98 -16.44 8.54
C ALA A 189 -14.75 -16.22 10.08
N PRO A 190 -14.68 -17.31 10.86
CA PRO A 190 -14.43 -17.20 12.32
C PRO A 190 -13.13 -16.49 12.73
N ASN A 191 -12.16 -16.38 11.81
CA ASN A 191 -10.91 -15.64 12.02
C ASN A 191 -11.01 -14.16 11.59
N ASP A 192 -12.21 -13.60 11.51
CA ASP A 192 -12.54 -12.22 11.11
C ASP A 192 -12.14 -11.84 9.68
N ARG A 193 -11.77 -12.80 8.84
CA ARG A 193 -11.46 -12.54 7.42
C ARG A 193 -12.74 -12.44 6.61
N PRO A 194 -12.91 -11.41 5.76
CA PRO A 194 -14.02 -11.35 4.82
C PRO A 194 -14.05 -12.60 3.93
N ASN A 195 -15.24 -13.19 3.72
CA ASN A 195 -15.43 -14.35 2.84
C ASN A 195 -15.13 -14.01 1.37
N GLN A 196 -15.32 -12.77 0.97
CA GLN A 196 -14.94 -12.23 -0.33
C GLN A 196 -13.85 -11.18 -0.15
N PRO A 197 -12.79 -11.18 -0.97
CA PRO A 197 -11.75 -10.18 -0.92
C PRO A 197 -12.32 -8.76 -1.06
N ILE A 198 -11.96 -7.86 -0.15
CA ILE A 198 -12.29 -6.45 -0.23
C ILE A 198 -10.97 -5.69 -0.37
N ARG A 199 -10.69 -5.19 -1.57
CA ARG A 199 -9.38 -4.62 -1.93
C ARG A 199 -9.34 -3.12 -1.81
N ILE A 200 -8.16 -2.61 -1.47
CA ILE A 200 -7.74 -1.24 -1.72
C ILE A 200 -7.20 -1.23 -3.16
N LYS A 201 -7.97 -0.70 -4.10
CA LYS A 201 -7.57 -0.63 -5.52
C LYS A 201 -6.39 0.31 -5.69
N LYS A 202 -6.46 1.45 -5.01
CA LYS A 202 -5.44 2.51 -5.05
C LYS A 202 -5.63 3.47 -3.89
N ILE A 203 -4.56 4.15 -3.48
CA ILE A 203 -4.64 5.31 -2.60
C ILE A 203 -4.25 6.56 -3.39
N LEU A 204 -5.15 7.53 -3.45
CA LEU A 204 -4.91 8.83 -4.05
C LEU A 204 -4.50 9.82 -2.96
N LEU A 205 -3.38 10.50 -3.18
CA LEU A 205 -2.90 11.57 -2.29
C LEU A 205 -3.22 12.93 -2.92
N THR A 206 -3.86 13.79 -2.16
CA THR A 206 -4.18 15.17 -2.55
C THR A 206 -3.81 16.14 -1.43
N GLN A 207 -3.63 17.41 -1.75
CA GLN A 207 -3.44 18.45 -0.74
C GLN A 207 -4.80 19.00 -0.31
N ALA A 208 -5.01 19.14 0.99
CA ALA A 208 -6.17 19.88 1.48
C ALA A 208 -6.11 21.32 0.94
N LYS A 209 -7.22 21.85 0.47
CA LYS A 209 -7.29 23.28 0.09
C LYS A 209 -7.00 24.12 1.33
N SER A 210 -5.99 24.98 1.28
CA SER A 210 -5.81 25.97 2.31
C SER A 210 -7.06 26.85 2.31
N THR A 211 -7.86 26.79 3.36
CA THR A 211 -8.86 27.83 3.64
C THR A 211 -8.10 29.09 4.03
N SER A 212 -7.97 29.99 3.06
CA SER A 212 -7.50 31.37 3.27
C SER A 212 -8.60 32.16 3.98
#